data_067852a62caebd5da3bad5cc1fe4a2c3
#
_entry.id   067852a62caebd5da3bad5cc1fe4a2c3
#
_cell.length_a   1.000
_cell.length_b   1.000
_cell.length_c   1.000
_cell.angle_alpha   90.00
_cell.angle_beta   90.00
_cell.angle_gamma   90.00
#
_symmetry.space_group_name_H-M   'P 1'
#
loop_
_entity.id
_entity.type
_entity.pdbx_description
1 polymer ?
#
loop_
_entity_poly.entity_id
_entity_poly.type
_entity_poly.pdbx_seq_one_letter_code
_entity_poly.pdbx_strand_id
1 'polypeptide(L)'
;SEHAVAAARVVLASGGPALILPPQGYAPPVGKRVLVAWNGKREAARALRDAWPLIAEADEVHVLAGSPQSEAGPDGMLQRYLERHGCKANLIVDPGPDETAAEVIERNIAEYDADLLVMGLFGHSRLLVLVLGGVSRHVLSRPPIPVFVSH
;
A
#
# COMPACT_ATOMS: atom_id res chain seq x y z
N SER A 1 9.19 15.44 3.03
CA SER A 1 9.20 16.08 1.71
C SER A 1 7.90 16.84 1.46
N GLU A 2 7.98 17.93 0.77
CA GLU A 2 6.80 18.74 0.42
C GLU A 2 5.82 17.98 -0.46
N HIS A 3 6.32 17.16 -1.36
CA HIS A 3 5.49 16.34 -2.25
C HIS A 3 4.70 15.29 -1.47
N ALA A 4 5.34 14.63 -0.51
CA ALA A 4 4.65 13.66 0.34
C ALA A 4 3.54 14.31 1.15
N VAL A 5 3.79 15.47 1.73
CA VAL A 5 2.80 16.22 2.52
C VAL A 5 1.65 16.70 1.63
N ALA A 6 1.95 17.20 0.42
CA ALA A 6 0.92 17.65 -0.50
C ALA A 6 0.01 16.50 -0.94
N ALA A 7 0.59 15.36 -1.30
CA ALA A 7 -0.16 14.15 -1.67
C ALA A 7 -1.07 13.69 -0.52
N ALA A 8 -0.52 13.63 0.69
CA ALA A 8 -1.28 13.23 1.87
C ALA A 8 -2.44 14.18 2.17
N ARG A 9 -2.24 15.49 2.03
CA ARG A 9 -3.31 16.47 2.23
C ARG A 9 -4.45 16.29 1.26
N VAL A 10 -4.15 15.99 -0.01
CA VAL A 10 -5.19 15.74 -1.01
C VAL A 10 -6.02 14.52 -0.61
N VAL A 11 -5.39 13.43 -0.22
CA VAL A 11 -6.08 12.21 0.20
C VAL A 11 -6.95 12.46 1.43
N LEU A 12 -6.39 13.13 2.45
CA LEU A 12 -7.12 13.41 3.68
C LEU A 12 -8.29 14.36 3.45
N ALA A 13 -8.10 15.39 2.62
CA ALA A 13 -9.13 16.39 2.36
C ALA A 13 -10.25 15.86 1.47
N SER A 14 -9.92 15.03 0.48
CA SER A 14 -10.92 14.51 -0.46
C SER A 14 -11.76 13.37 0.11
N GLY A 15 -11.24 12.69 1.13
CA GLY A 15 -11.89 11.49 1.67
C GLY A 15 -11.85 10.29 0.73
N GLY A 16 -11.19 10.40 -0.42
CA GLY A 16 -11.06 9.35 -1.41
C GLY A 16 -9.62 8.91 -1.61
N PRO A 17 -9.40 7.87 -2.43
CA PRO A 17 -8.06 7.41 -2.74
C PRO A 17 -7.36 8.32 -3.74
N ALA A 18 -6.04 8.13 -3.87
CA ALA A 18 -5.24 8.80 -4.88
C ALA A 18 -4.21 7.83 -5.46
N LEU A 19 -3.90 8.02 -6.73
CA LEU A 19 -2.81 7.32 -7.39
C LEU A 19 -1.64 8.30 -7.53
N ILE A 20 -0.56 7.99 -6.86
CA ILE A 20 0.65 8.82 -6.85
C ILE A 20 1.65 8.21 -7.83
N LEU A 21 2.07 9.00 -8.80
CA LEU A 21 3.02 8.54 -9.81
C LEU A 21 4.45 8.94 -9.45
N PRO A 22 5.45 8.15 -9.87
CA PRO A 22 6.84 8.57 -9.74
C PRO A 22 7.09 9.91 -10.42
N PRO A 23 7.91 10.81 -9.83
CA PRO A 23 8.13 12.15 -10.39
C PRO A 23 8.68 12.17 -11.82
N GLN A 24 9.49 11.17 -12.17
CA GLN A 24 10.07 11.04 -13.51
C GLN A 24 9.11 10.39 -14.51
N GLY A 25 7.89 10.07 -14.08
CA GLY A 25 6.94 9.34 -14.89
C GLY A 25 7.09 7.83 -14.75
N TYR A 26 6.16 7.12 -15.32
CA TYR A 26 6.16 5.65 -15.28
C TYR A 26 5.50 5.12 -16.56
N ALA A 27 6.19 4.22 -17.25
CA ALA A 27 5.66 3.59 -18.44
C ALA A 27 4.71 2.44 -18.08
N PRO A 28 3.60 2.24 -18.80
CA PRO A 28 2.74 1.08 -18.60
C PRO A 28 3.50 -0.24 -18.77
N PRO A 29 3.05 -1.34 -18.16
CA PRO A 29 1.74 -1.50 -17.52
C PRO A 29 1.69 -0.97 -16.08
N VAL A 30 0.48 -0.68 -15.60
CA VAL A 30 0.19 -0.38 -14.20
C VAL A 30 -0.97 -1.26 -13.76
N GLY A 31 -0.76 -2.01 -12.69
CA GLY A 31 -1.79 -2.89 -12.13
C GLY A 31 -1.79 -4.32 -12.66
N LYS A 32 -0.74 -4.73 -13.36
CA LYS A 32 -0.57 -6.13 -13.77
C LYS A 32 -0.04 -6.98 -12.63
N ARG A 33 0.90 -6.44 -11.87
CA ARG A 33 1.55 -7.12 -10.74
C ARG A 33 1.44 -6.21 -9.52
N VAL A 34 0.46 -6.49 -8.67
CA VAL A 34 0.12 -5.62 -7.55
C VAL A 34 0.75 -6.13 -6.26
N LEU A 35 1.40 -5.23 -5.52
CA LEU A 35 1.86 -5.49 -4.16
C LEU A 35 0.99 -4.68 -3.20
N VAL A 36 0.34 -5.36 -2.25
CA VAL A 36 -0.46 -4.73 -1.21
C VAL A 36 0.34 -4.75 0.09
N ALA A 37 0.64 -3.57 0.63
CA ALA A 37 1.26 -3.47 1.96
C ALA A 37 0.16 -3.57 3.02
N TRP A 38 0.25 -4.59 3.86
CA TRP A 38 -0.79 -4.93 4.82
C TRP A 38 -0.26 -4.93 6.25
N ASN A 39 -0.89 -4.15 7.11
CA ASN A 39 -0.53 -4.11 8.53
C ASN A 39 -1.70 -4.44 9.47
N GLY A 40 -2.83 -4.87 8.91
CA GLY A 40 -4.02 -5.22 9.68
C GLY A 40 -4.83 -4.05 10.19
N LYS A 41 -4.45 -2.82 9.87
CA LYS A 41 -5.15 -1.62 10.35
C LYS A 41 -6.20 -1.13 9.35
N ARG A 42 -7.05 -0.23 9.83
CA ARG A 42 -8.18 0.32 9.07
C ARG A 42 -7.76 0.92 7.72
N GLU A 43 -6.68 1.66 7.70
CA GLU A 43 -6.21 2.36 6.50
C GLU A 43 -5.77 1.36 5.41
N ALA A 44 -5.10 0.28 5.79
CA ALA A 44 -4.74 -0.79 4.85
C ALA A 44 -5.98 -1.50 4.32
N ALA A 45 -6.96 -1.77 5.16
CA ALA A 45 -8.22 -2.37 4.76
C ALA A 45 -8.98 -1.45 3.80
N ARG A 46 -8.98 -0.14 4.08
CA ARG A 46 -9.60 0.86 3.21
C ARG A 46 -8.92 0.91 1.84
N ALA A 47 -7.59 0.91 1.82
CA ALA A 47 -6.82 0.92 0.58
C ALA A 47 -7.10 -0.33 -0.26
N LEU A 48 -7.12 -1.48 0.36
CA LEU A 48 -7.45 -2.75 -0.31
C LEU A 48 -8.83 -2.69 -0.95
N ARG A 49 -9.82 -2.20 -0.23
CA ARG A 49 -11.19 -2.07 -0.71
C ARG A 49 -11.30 -1.07 -1.86
N ASP A 50 -10.71 0.10 -1.69
CA ASP A 50 -10.76 1.17 -2.71
C ASP A 50 -9.99 0.79 -3.98
N ALA A 51 -8.90 0.03 -3.86
CA ALA A 51 -8.12 -0.45 -4.98
C ALA A 51 -8.71 -1.68 -5.67
N TRP A 52 -9.81 -2.22 -5.17
CA TRP A 52 -10.36 -3.49 -5.64
C TRP A 52 -10.56 -3.56 -7.16
N PRO A 53 -11.09 -2.53 -7.83
CA PRO A 53 -11.22 -2.58 -9.30
C PRO A 53 -9.90 -2.83 -10.02
N LEU A 54 -8.79 -2.31 -9.50
CA LEU A 54 -7.45 -2.54 -10.06
C LEU A 54 -6.94 -3.94 -9.71
N ILE A 55 -7.16 -4.36 -8.47
CA ILE A 55 -6.72 -5.69 -7.99
C ILE A 55 -7.44 -6.81 -8.74
N ALA A 56 -8.72 -6.64 -9.03
CA ALA A 56 -9.51 -7.64 -9.74
C ALA A 56 -9.02 -7.89 -11.17
N GLU A 57 -8.40 -6.89 -11.79
CA GLU A 57 -7.87 -6.97 -13.15
C GLU A 57 -6.39 -7.41 -13.20
N ALA A 58 -5.74 -7.55 -12.04
CA ALA A 58 -4.33 -7.88 -11.98
C ALA A 58 -4.06 -9.34 -12.36
N ASP A 59 -2.91 -9.58 -12.98
CA ASP A 59 -2.43 -10.92 -13.28
C ASP A 59 -1.85 -11.60 -12.03
N GLU A 60 -1.20 -10.82 -11.17
CA GLU A 60 -0.63 -11.30 -9.91
C GLU A 60 -0.91 -10.30 -8.79
N VAL A 61 -1.24 -10.82 -7.62
CA VAL A 61 -1.45 -10.03 -6.41
C VAL A 61 -0.66 -10.67 -5.27
N HIS A 62 0.21 -9.88 -4.67
CA HIS A 62 0.98 -10.26 -3.50
C HIS A 62 0.59 -9.35 -2.34
N VAL A 63 0.29 -9.95 -1.19
CA VAL A 63 -0.01 -9.21 0.04
C VAL A 63 1.14 -9.39 1.01
N LEU A 64 1.78 -8.29 1.35
CA LEU A 64 2.98 -8.25 2.20
C LEU A 64 2.61 -7.81 3.61
N ALA A 65 2.92 -8.65 4.58
CA ALA A 65 2.74 -8.36 6.00
C ALA A 65 4.07 -8.52 6.75
N GLY A 66 4.27 -7.76 7.82
CA GLY A 66 5.46 -7.84 8.65
C GLY A 66 5.44 -8.94 9.68
N SER A 67 4.26 -9.52 9.95
CA SER A 67 4.10 -10.58 10.94
C SER A 67 2.90 -11.46 10.60
N PRO A 68 2.88 -12.72 11.10
CA PRO A 68 1.71 -13.59 10.90
C PRO A 68 0.41 -13.00 11.42
N GLN A 69 0.45 -12.25 12.52
CA GLN A 69 -0.72 -11.58 13.08
C GLN A 69 -1.26 -10.50 12.14
N SER A 70 -0.37 -9.74 11.51
CA SER A 70 -0.77 -8.74 10.51
C SER A 70 -1.31 -9.40 9.25
N GLU A 71 -0.69 -10.50 8.81
CA GLU A 71 -1.10 -11.24 7.62
C GLU A 71 -2.53 -11.73 7.72
N ALA A 72 -2.83 -12.46 8.77
CA ALA A 72 -4.14 -13.08 8.92
C ALA A 72 -5.25 -12.06 9.21
N GLY A 73 -4.89 -10.96 9.85
CA GLY A 73 -5.89 -10.09 10.48
C GLY A 73 -6.64 -10.83 11.60
N PRO A 74 -7.61 -10.21 12.22
CA PRO A 74 -8.43 -10.92 13.22
C PRO A 74 -9.16 -12.09 12.57
N ASP A 75 -8.97 -13.29 13.13
CA ASP A 75 -9.68 -14.51 12.73
C ASP A 75 -9.57 -14.88 11.24
N GLY A 76 -8.46 -14.54 10.61
CA GLY A 76 -8.25 -14.84 9.19
C GLY A 76 -9.11 -14.02 8.24
N MET A 77 -9.52 -12.84 8.67
CA MET A 77 -10.46 -12.01 7.92
C MET A 77 -9.95 -11.59 6.55
N LEU A 78 -8.65 -11.30 6.43
CA LEU A 78 -8.04 -10.91 5.17
C LEU A 78 -8.18 -12.01 4.12
N GLN A 79 -7.81 -13.23 4.48
CA GLN A 79 -7.87 -14.36 3.57
C GLN A 79 -9.31 -14.65 3.13
N ARG A 80 -10.26 -14.63 4.05
CA ARG A 80 -11.68 -14.81 3.72
C ARG A 80 -12.19 -13.72 2.79
N TYR A 81 -11.76 -12.47 3.00
CA TYR A 81 -12.13 -11.36 2.13
C TYR A 81 -11.63 -11.60 0.70
N LEU A 82 -10.36 -11.97 0.56
CA LEU A 82 -9.76 -12.22 -0.76
C LEU A 82 -10.45 -13.39 -1.47
N GLU A 83 -10.68 -14.49 -0.74
CA GLU A 83 -11.35 -15.67 -1.29
C GLU A 83 -12.77 -15.39 -1.75
N ARG A 84 -13.54 -14.63 -0.96
CA ARG A 84 -14.90 -14.25 -1.32
C ARG A 84 -14.97 -13.44 -2.62
N HIS A 85 -13.93 -12.69 -2.90
CA HIS A 85 -13.86 -11.88 -4.12
C HIS A 85 -13.14 -12.61 -5.27
N GLY A 86 -12.83 -13.89 -5.09
CA GLY A 86 -12.19 -14.70 -6.11
C GLY A 86 -10.74 -14.33 -6.40
N CYS A 87 -10.09 -13.64 -5.48
CA CYS A 87 -8.70 -13.23 -5.64
C CYS A 87 -7.75 -14.30 -5.08
N LYS A 88 -6.87 -14.79 -5.93
CA LYS A 88 -5.77 -15.69 -5.54
C LYS A 88 -4.54 -14.85 -5.25
N ALA A 89 -4.46 -14.34 -4.03
CA ALA A 89 -3.31 -13.55 -3.59
C ALA A 89 -2.25 -14.46 -2.96
N ASN A 90 -0.99 -14.14 -3.20
CA ASN A 90 0.12 -14.74 -2.50
C ASN A 90 0.38 -13.94 -1.22
N LEU A 91 0.22 -14.58 -0.07
CA LEU A 91 0.46 -13.95 1.22
C LEU A 91 1.92 -14.12 1.61
N ILE A 92 2.60 -13.00 1.83
CA ILE A 92 4.03 -12.95 2.16
C ILE A 92 4.18 -12.38 3.56
N VAL A 93 4.89 -13.10 4.42
CA VAL A 93 5.31 -12.58 5.72
C VAL A 93 6.80 -12.31 5.65
N ASP A 94 7.17 -11.04 5.75
CA ASP A 94 8.56 -10.61 5.68
C ASP A 94 8.84 -9.63 6.83
N PRO A 95 9.40 -10.12 7.93
CA PRO A 95 9.65 -9.26 9.10
C PRO A 95 10.81 -8.28 8.89
N GLY A 96 11.74 -8.57 7.98
CA GLY A 96 12.88 -7.73 7.69
C GLY A 96 13.59 -7.25 8.96
N PRO A 97 14.18 -8.16 9.78
CA PRO A 97 14.59 -7.83 11.16
C PRO A 97 15.58 -6.68 11.26
N ASP A 98 16.38 -6.46 10.23
CA ASP A 98 17.38 -5.40 10.18
C ASP A 98 17.02 -4.28 9.19
N GLU A 99 15.76 -4.25 8.74
CA GLU A 99 15.29 -3.30 7.74
C GLU A 99 14.13 -2.45 8.30
N THR A 100 13.98 -1.23 7.77
CA THR A 100 12.76 -0.46 8.01
C THR A 100 11.60 -1.07 7.21
N ALA A 101 10.39 -0.77 7.61
CA ALA A 101 9.21 -1.25 6.88
C ALA A 101 9.22 -0.76 5.42
N ALA A 102 9.67 0.46 5.17
CA ALA A 102 9.80 1.00 3.82
C ALA A 102 10.82 0.22 2.99
N GLU A 103 11.95 -0.16 3.57
CA GLU A 103 12.98 -0.97 2.90
C GLU A 103 12.45 -2.36 2.54
N VAL A 104 11.67 -2.97 3.43
CA VAL A 104 11.03 -4.27 3.18
C VAL A 104 10.07 -4.16 1.99
N ILE A 105 9.26 -3.10 1.95
CA ILE A 105 8.33 -2.85 0.84
C ILE A 105 9.12 -2.69 -0.47
N GLU A 106 10.14 -1.85 -0.49
CA GLU A 106 10.95 -1.61 -1.69
C GLU A 106 11.63 -2.87 -2.20
N ARG A 107 12.17 -3.69 -1.30
CA ARG A 107 12.79 -4.96 -1.66
C ARG A 107 11.78 -5.92 -2.28
N ASN A 108 10.56 -5.98 -1.74
CA ASN A 108 9.52 -6.84 -2.28
C ASN A 108 8.96 -6.32 -3.61
N ILE A 109 8.91 -5.02 -3.82
CA ILE A 109 8.58 -4.44 -5.13
C ILE A 109 9.54 -4.98 -6.19
N ALA A 110 10.84 -4.98 -5.92
CA ALA A 110 11.84 -5.47 -6.85
C ALA A 110 11.76 -6.98 -7.04
N GLU A 111 11.59 -7.73 -5.97
CA GLU A 111 11.57 -9.20 -6.02
C GLU A 111 10.40 -9.73 -6.83
N TYR A 112 9.22 -9.14 -6.70
CA TYR A 112 8.02 -9.58 -7.41
C TYR A 112 7.74 -8.76 -8.67
N ASP A 113 8.63 -7.87 -9.03
CA ASP A 113 8.49 -7.00 -10.21
C ASP A 113 7.13 -6.29 -10.22
N ALA A 114 6.78 -5.71 -9.08
CA ALA A 114 5.50 -5.02 -8.92
C ALA A 114 5.45 -3.72 -9.72
N ASP A 115 4.31 -3.46 -10.32
CA ASP A 115 4.05 -2.23 -11.09
C ASP A 115 2.98 -1.35 -10.44
N LEU A 116 2.44 -1.77 -9.31
CA LEU A 116 1.51 -0.99 -8.50
C LEU A 116 1.65 -1.39 -7.04
N LEU A 117 1.85 -0.40 -6.18
CA LEU A 117 1.82 -0.59 -4.73
C LEU A 117 0.48 -0.04 -4.20
N VAL A 118 -0.20 -0.84 -3.40
CA VAL A 118 -1.42 -0.44 -2.69
C VAL A 118 -1.09 -0.37 -1.21
N MET A 119 -1.32 0.79 -0.59
CA MET A 119 -1.05 0.95 0.83
C MET A 119 -1.99 1.94 1.48
N GLY A 120 -2.21 1.78 2.78
CA GLY A 120 -2.90 2.76 3.59
C GLY A 120 -2.02 3.96 3.86
N LEU A 121 -2.61 5.13 3.92
CA LEU A 121 -1.93 6.35 4.34
C LEU A 121 -2.04 6.47 5.86
N PHE A 122 -0.91 6.43 6.53
CA PHE A 122 -0.83 6.55 7.99
C PHE A 122 -0.28 7.90 8.38
N GLY A 123 -0.97 8.57 9.30
CA GLY A 123 -0.56 9.86 9.78
C GLY A 123 -1.59 10.47 10.70
N HIS A 124 -1.25 11.58 11.30
CA HIS A 124 -2.12 12.32 12.21
C HIS A 124 -2.27 13.75 11.70
N SER A 125 -3.51 14.25 11.74
CA SER A 125 -3.79 15.66 11.56
C SER A 125 -4.22 16.21 12.91
N ARG A 126 -3.39 17.07 13.50
CA ARG A 126 -3.71 17.76 14.74
C ARG A 126 -3.73 19.24 14.47
N LEU A 127 -4.90 19.86 14.64
CA LEU A 127 -5.08 21.27 14.35
C LEU A 127 -4.71 21.55 12.88
N LEU A 128 -3.61 22.23 12.62
CA LEU A 128 -3.14 22.56 11.28
C LEU A 128 -1.85 21.82 10.89
N VAL A 129 -1.42 20.86 11.72
CA VAL A 129 -0.17 20.13 11.50
C VAL A 129 -0.47 18.69 11.09
N LEU A 130 -0.01 18.34 9.90
CA LEU A 130 -0.08 16.96 9.41
C LEU A 130 1.23 16.23 9.74
N VAL A 131 1.11 15.14 10.49
CA VAL A 131 2.25 14.26 10.81
C VAL A 131 2.04 12.94 10.07
N LEU A 132 2.89 12.65 9.09
CA LEU A 132 2.88 11.38 8.37
C LEU A 132 3.66 10.32 9.13
N GLY A 133 3.18 9.08 9.09
CA GLY A 133 3.93 7.93 9.55
C GLY A 133 5.20 7.73 8.70
N GLY A 134 6.21 7.06 9.27
CA GLY A 134 7.51 6.89 8.61
C GLY A 134 7.43 6.21 7.25
N VAL A 135 6.63 5.16 7.13
CA VAL A 135 6.47 4.44 5.87
C VAL A 135 5.80 5.31 4.81
N SER A 136 4.67 5.97 5.17
CA SER A 136 3.95 6.85 4.25
C SER A 136 4.83 7.99 3.77
N ARG A 137 5.59 8.61 4.68
CA ARG A 137 6.50 9.69 4.32
C ARG A 137 7.58 9.22 3.35
N HIS A 138 8.21 8.10 3.64
CA HIS A 138 9.30 7.56 2.82
C HIS A 138 8.81 7.22 1.42
N VAL A 139 7.73 6.44 1.32
CA VAL A 139 7.20 5.98 0.03
C VAL A 139 6.68 7.15 -0.81
N LEU A 140 5.93 8.06 -0.22
CA LEU A 140 5.34 9.18 -0.96
C LEU A 140 6.35 10.26 -1.32
N SER A 141 7.48 10.34 -0.63
CA SER A 141 8.56 11.29 -0.97
C SER A 141 9.22 10.94 -2.30
N ARG A 142 9.36 9.66 -2.57
CA ARG A 142 10.01 9.18 -3.79
C ARG A 142 9.44 7.82 -4.19
N PRO A 143 8.21 7.79 -4.73
CA PRO A 143 7.60 6.53 -5.10
C PRO A 143 8.38 5.85 -6.22
N PRO A 144 8.81 4.58 -6.02
CA PRO A 144 9.56 3.85 -7.04
C PRO A 144 8.70 3.36 -8.19
N ILE A 145 7.42 3.16 -7.93
CA ILE A 145 6.38 2.74 -8.87
C ILE A 145 5.10 3.50 -8.52
N PRO A 146 4.06 3.47 -9.36
CA PRO A 146 2.77 4.04 -8.98
C PRO A 146 2.28 3.48 -7.64
N VAL A 147 1.77 4.36 -6.78
CA VAL A 147 1.28 4.03 -5.45
C VAL A 147 -0.17 4.45 -5.30
N PHE A 148 -1.03 3.48 -5.04
CA PHE A 148 -2.43 3.74 -4.72
C PHE A 148 -2.55 3.86 -3.20
N VAL A 149 -2.99 5.01 -2.72
CA VAL A 149 -3.12 5.28 -1.28
C VAL A 149 -4.54 5.65 -0.93
N SER A 150 -4.96 5.24 0.27
CA SER A 150 -6.25 5.61 0.84
C SER A 150 -6.10 5.75 2.36
N HIS A 151 -6.96 6.54 2.96
CA HIS A 151 -6.90 6.78 4.40
C HIS A 151 -8.16 6.31 5.12
#